data_1766f6cb00c3b95cd1c683050eb0c198
#
_entry.id   1766f6cb00c3b95cd1c683050eb0c198
#
_cell.length_a   1.000
_cell.length_b   1.000
_cell.length_c   1.000
_cell.angle_alpha   90.00
_cell.angle_beta   90.00
_cell.angle_gamma   90.00
#
_symmetry.space_group_name_H-M   'P 1'
#
loop_
_entity.id
_entity.type
_entity.pdbx_description
1 polymer ?
#
loop_
_entity_poly.entity_id
_entity_poly.type
_entity_poly.pdbx_seq_one_letter_code
_entity_poly.pdbx_strand_id
1 'polypeptide(L)'
;MDLPIQRANECQVFISTHSYEEDRLLVELIPALIERDTAYYIMPRVVPGTYDISDFGRFVSAFIATDSRGDTLPVQRIDTNKWRIVRASELYRIQYRIDDSFDAADGPDDRIFRPGGTGFGTDAFLFNLFGMVGYIQSAKNVPYTLDVEKPASMWGSTALERIASSDTLDRFLARSYFELHDRPILYAQPDTVSTMVGSARVTVAVYSAGGTLTASDALASSAPVLDAIGNYLGGTLPTDRYVILIYADLPDPSVMGYGALEHQTSTVLYLPEFDPELMGKEIRNIVAHEFLHIVTPLAIHAQQINDFDFYSPSMSKHLWLYEGVTEYTSVLVQVRQGLMSFEEFISELESKLRSADNYDPYLPMTVMSEHVLDLFNEEYNSVYDKGAMIAMCLDLQLRVESQGQHGLLDMMNDLGQHFGPDTFFVDDALFGYLSERWESGLDEFFARYVEGAAPLPLQGLLAQAGILYEEARAVDQVGFGELGISYDTEQELLFLYDEEGLSPMAEEMGLLSGDRLLELQGAELTIESARDIFSSFYADTRPGDKVELVVLREKKGKWKKKKLKGKASSYPVTYRHIMSVDGAADAQQIQLRRSWINQ
;
A
#
# COMPACT_ATOMS: atom_id res chain seq x y z
N MET A 1 38.06 16.63 15.92
CA MET A 1 37.35 16.61 14.63
C MET A 1 37.25 18.05 14.17
N ASP A 2 37.71 18.34 12.97
CA ASP A 2 37.48 19.65 12.39
C ASP A 2 35.98 19.83 12.19
N LEU A 3 35.44 21.00 12.57
CA LEU A 3 34.03 21.32 12.36
C LEU A 3 33.74 21.28 10.84
N PRO A 4 32.67 20.63 10.41
CA PRO A 4 32.31 20.61 8.99
C PRO A 4 32.09 22.05 8.51
N ILE A 5 32.52 22.33 7.28
CA ILE A 5 32.39 23.66 6.68
C ILE A 5 30.94 23.82 6.20
N GLN A 6 30.23 24.81 6.73
CA GLN A 6 28.92 25.19 6.23
C GLN A 6 29.03 25.61 4.75
N ARG A 7 28.25 24.95 3.88
CA ARG A 7 28.18 25.30 2.47
C ARG A 7 26.99 26.25 2.22
N ALA A 8 27.19 27.26 1.40
CA ALA A 8 26.20 28.33 1.22
C ALA A 8 24.85 27.83 0.71
N ASN A 9 24.81 26.77 -0.11
CA ASN A 9 23.63 26.29 -0.81
C ASN A 9 23.39 24.77 -0.64
N GLU A 10 23.80 24.18 0.47
CA GLU A 10 23.65 22.74 0.73
C GLU A 10 23.34 22.50 2.22
N CYS A 11 22.45 21.58 2.51
CA CYS A 11 22.25 21.05 3.85
C CYS A 11 23.07 19.77 4.04
N GLN A 12 23.63 19.59 5.24
CA GLN A 12 24.34 18.37 5.62
C GLN A 12 23.62 17.73 6.80
N VAL A 13 23.27 16.47 6.65
CA VAL A 13 22.61 15.67 7.69
C VAL A 13 23.55 14.57 8.14
N PHE A 14 23.61 14.33 9.43
CA PHE A 14 24.36 13.25 10.04
C PHE A 14 23.43 12.44 10.95
N ILE A 15 23.43 11.11 10.77
CA ILE A 15 22.69 10.15 11.61
C ILE A 15 23.69 9.12 12.13
N SER A 16 23.71 8.88 13.45
CA SER A 16 24.59 7.89 14.06
C SER A 16 23.80 6.75 14.69
N THR A 17 23.94 5.54 14.15
CA THR A 17 23.41 4.32 14.78
C THR A 17 24.21 3.91 16.02
N HIS A 18 25.45 4.38 16.18
CA HIS A 18 26.27 4.13 17.37
C HIS A 18 25.81 4.96 18.58
N SER A 19 25.02 6.01 18.34
CA SER A 19 24.39 6.81 19.40
C SER A 19 23.01 6.27 19.83
N TYR A 20 22.72 5.00 19.51
CA TYR A 20 21.52 4.30 19.93
C TYR A 20 21.51 4.16 21.47
N GLU A 21 20.82 5.08 22.12
CA GLU A 21 20.63 5.12 23.57
C GLU A 21 19.15 5.25 23.86
N GLU A 22 18.62 4.39 24.72
CA GLU A 22 17.21 4.42 25.11
C GLU A 22 16.26 4.46 23.89
N ASP A 23 16.59 3.65 22.86
CA ASP A 23 15.82 3.53 21.62
C ASP A 23 15.73 4.81 20.78
N ARG A 24 16.77 5.66 20.85
CA ARG A 24 16.81 6.94 20.16
C ARG A 24 18.12 7.15 19.43
N LEU A 25 18.03 7.67 18.22
CA LEU A 25 19.18 8.05 17.42
C LEU A 25 19.46 9.55 17.51
N LEU A 26 20.73 9.92 17.37
CA LEU A 26 21.14 11.30 17.22
C LEU A 26 21.05 11.72 15.76
N VAL A 27 20.37 12.83 15.51
CA VAL A 27 20.31 13.49 14.21
C VAL A 27 20.92 14.90 14.34
N GLU A 28 21.84 15.22 13.45
CA GLU A 28 22.42 16.55 13.31
C GLU A 28 22.15 17.08 11.91
N LEU A 29 21.81 18.36 11.81
CA LEU A 29 21.62 19.05 10.54
C LEU A 29 22.40 20.36 10.56
N ILE A 30 23.30 20.55 9.57
CA ILE A 30 23.93 21.82 9.24
C ILE A 30 23.16 22.37 8.04
N PRO A 31 22.35 23.42 8.23
CA PRO A 31 21.51 23.94 7.16
C PRO A 31 22.37 24.73 6.14
N ALA A 32 21.81 24.89 4.93
CA ALA A 32 22.27 25.93 4.03
C ALA A 32 22.23 27.31 4.70
N LEU A 33 22.99 28.27 4.18
CA LEU A 33 23.08 29.62 4.76
C LEU A 33 21.67 30.26 4.81
N ILE A 34 21.32 30.77 6.01
CA ILE A 34 20.06 31.45 6.27
C ILE A 34 20.36 32.95 6.44
N GLU A 35 19.78 33.77 5.56
CA GLU A 35 19.97 35.24 5.60
C GLU A 35 18.99 35.95 6.55
N ARG A 36 17.91 35.27 6.96
CA ARG A 36 16.85 35.83 7.81
C ARG A 36 17.17 35.64 9.29
N ASP A 37 16.73 36.58 10.13
CA ASP A 37 16.86 36.48 11.59
C ASP A 37 15.94 35.43 12.24
N THR A 38 14.92 34.99 11.54
CA THR A 38 14.02 33.93 12.01
C THR A 38 13.89 32.84 10.96
N ALA A 39 14.01 31.58 11.38
CA ALA A 39 13.76 30.39 10.56
C ALA A 39 12.80 29.45 11.27
N TYR A 40 12.16 28.59 10.46
CA TYR A 40 11.32 27.52 10.95
C TYR A 40 11.91 26.19 10.52
N TYR A 41 12.11 25.31 11.49
CA TYR A 41 12.39 23.89 11.27
C TYR A 41 11.08 23.13 11.36
N ILE A 42 10.83 22.24 10.41
CA ILE A 42 9.56 21.52 10.26
C ILE A 42 9.85 20.04 10.11
N MET A 43 9.22 19.22 10.95
CA MET A 43 9.07 17.78 10.72
C MET A 43 7.78 17.55 9.93
N PRO A 44 7.75 16.58 9.00
CA PRO A 44 6.52 16.23 8.29
C PRO A 44 5.38 15.88 9.24
N ARG A 45 4.22 16.44 8.96
CA ARG A 45 2.96 16.06 9.58
C ARG A 45 2.25 14.99 8.76
N VAL A 46 2.32 15.12 7.46
CA VAL A 46 1.77 14.19 6.46
C VAL A 46 2.82 13.98 5.39
N VAL A 47 2.90 12.78 4.85
CA VAL A 47 3.74 12.46 3.70
C VAL A 47 2.89 11.88 2.57
N PRO A 48 3.27 12.10 1.29
CA PRO A 48 2.57 11.48 0.17
C PRO A 48 2.48 9.95 0.33
N GLY A 49 1.39 9.35 -0.14
CA GLY A 49 1.18 7.90 -0.12
C GLY A 49 0.56 7.36 1.17
N THR A 50 0.71 8.03 2.32
CA THR A 50 0.14 7.51 3.58
C THR A 50 -1.31 7.91 3.82
N TYR A 51 -1.75 9.01 3.23
CA TYR A 51 -3.12 9.58 3.39
C TYR A 51 -3.61 9.66 4.84
N ASP A 52 -2.66 9.83 5.77
CA ASP A 52 -2.90 9.89 7.20
C ASP A 52 -2.01 10.95 7.87
N ILE A 53 -2.40 11.37 9.09
CA ILE A 53 -1.68 12.36 9.88
C ILE A 53 -0.69 11.66 10.79
N SER A 54 0.59 11.67 10.41
CA SER A 54 1.65 10.97 11.15
C SER A 54 2.24 11.78 12.29
N ASP A 55 2.28 13.11 12.18
CA ASP A 55 2.84 14.02 13.19
C ASP A 55 4.26 13.63 13.66
N PHE A 56 5.20 13.38 12.72
CA PHE A 56 6.54 12.85 13.02
C PHE A 56 7.36 13.71 14.00
N GLY A 57 7.02 14.98 14.16
CA GLY A 57 7.63 15.82 15.17
C GLY A 57 7.43 15.32 16.60
N ARG A 58 6.41 14.48 16.88
CA ARG A 58 6.17 13.92 18.22
C ARG A 58 7.31 13.02 18.71
N PHE A 59 8.04 12.39 17.77
CA PHE A 59 9.19 11.54 18.07
C PHE A 59 10.49 12.33 18.35
N VAL A 60 10.48 13.66 18.14
CA VAL A 60 11.64 14.53 18.37
C VAL A 60 11.74 14.95 19.83
N SER A 61 12.91 14.73 20.42
CA SER A 61 13.28 15.16 21.77
C SER A 61 14.63 15.89 21.79
N ALA A 62 14.92 16.61 22.86
CA ALA A 62 16.19 17.32 23.09
C ALA A 62 16.65 18.22 21.91
N PHE A 63 15.71 18.93 21.28
CA PHE A 63 16.00 19.81 20.14
C PHE A 63 16.81 21.03 20.55
N ILE A 64 17.98 21.23 19.92
CA ILE A 64 18.90 22.32 20.20
C ILE A 64 19.36 22.94 18.87
N ALA A 65 19.43 24.26 18.82
CA ALA A 65 20.05 25.02 17.74
C ALA A 65 21.27 25.81 18.27
N THR A 66 22.37 25.79 17.54
CA THR A 66 23.63 26.44 17.96
C THR A 66 24.24 27.29 16.84
N ASP A 67 24.99 28.30 17.23
CA ASP A 67 25.86 29.06 16.33
C ASP A 67 27.20 28.31 16.07
N SER A 68 28.08 28.89 15.25
CA SER A 68 29.40 28.33 14.91
C SER A 68 30.39 28.25 16.08
N ARG A 69 30.10 28.88 17.20
CA ARG A 69 30.92 28.82 18.45
C ARG A 69 30.39 27.76 19.41
N GLY A 70 29.22 27.19 19.10
CA GLY A 70 28.51 26.25 19.96
C GLY A 70 27.57 26.90 20.97
N ASP A 71 27.38 28.24 20.90
CA ASP A 71 26.42 28.93 21.75
C ASP A 71 24.98 28.63 21.31
N THR A 72 24.10 28.36 22.26
CA THR A 72 22.69 28.04 21.96
C THR A 72 21.91 29.24 21.44
N LEU A 73 21.14 29.05 20.40
CA LEU A 73 20.18 30.01 19.88
C LEU A 73 18.81 29.83 20.54
N PRO A 74 17.99 30.89 20.66
CA PRO A 74 16.64 30.75 21.19
C PRO A 74 15.75 29.95 20.24
N VAL A 75 15.18 28.87 20.76
CA VAL A 75 14.25 27.98 20.07
C VAL A 75 12.92 27.96 20.79
N GLN A 76 11.82 28.03 20.05
CA GLN A 76 10.47 27.84 20.55
C GLN A 76 9.76 26.76 19.74
N ARG A 77 9.31 25.68 20.36
CA ARG A 77 8.40 24.73 19.73
C ARG A 77 7.03 25.38 19.60
N ILE A 78 6.53 25.53 18.37
CA ILE A 78 5.27 26.20 18.06
C ILE A 78 4.10 25.21 18.21
N ASP A 79 4.31 24.01 17.69
CA ASP A 79 3.37 22.87 17.78
C ASP A 79 4.14 21.56 17.71
N THR A 80 3.45 20.43 17.47
CA THR A 80 4.06 19.12 17.40
C THR A 80 5.18 19.04 16.36
N ASN A 81 5.03 19.70 15.21
CA ASN A 81 5.90 19.52 14.04
C ASN A 81 6.78 20.72 13.72
N LYS A 82 6.66 21.84 14.46
CA LYS A 82 7.29 23.11 14.06
C LYS A 82 8.05 23.79 15.18
N TRP A 83 9.30 24.17 14.90
CA TRP A 83 10.19 24.94 15.79
C TRP A 83 10.56 26.26 15.15
N ARG A 84 10.41 27.36 15.90
CA ARG A 84 10.89 28.69 15.53
C ARG A 84 12.28 28.89 16.12
N ILE A 85 13.24 29.25 15.29
CA ILE A 85 14.62 29.56 15.67
C ILE A 85 14.82 31.05 15.47
N VAL A 86 15.25 31.78 16.52
CA VAL A 86 15.56 33.23 16.49
C VAL A 86 17.05 33.40 16.36
N ARG A 87 17.50 34.49 15.76
CA ARG A 87 18.89 34.73 15.33
C ARG A 87 19.36 33.67 14.31
N ALA A 88 18.46 33.29 13.41
CA ALA A 88 18.70 32.22 12.47
C ALA A 88 19.81 32.52 11.44
N SER A 89 20.16 33.78 11.23
CA SER A 89 21.34 34.16 10.44
C SER A 89 22.68 33.74 11.08
N GLU A 90 22.68 33.39 12.38
CA GLU A 90 23.83 32.83 13.10
C GLU A 90 23.76 31.30 13.22
N LEU A 91 22.64 30.67 12.74
CA LEU A 91 22.42 29.22 12.87
C LEU A 91 23.51 28.45 12.12
N TYR A 92 24.21 27.61 12.86
CA TYR A 92 25.23 26.72 12.32
C TYR A 92 24.76 25.24 12.34
N ARG A 93 24.12 24.80 13.44
CA ARG A 93 23.73 23.40 13.63
C ARG A 93 22.39 23.29 14.36
N ILE A 94 21.56 22.33 13.90
CA ILE A 94 20.42 21.78 14.63
C ILE A 94 20.80 20.37 15.06
N GLN A 95 20.45 19.99 16.28
CA GLN A 95 20.70 18.68 16.84
C GLN A 95 19.49 18.24 17.67
N TYR A 96 19.10 16.99 17.55
CA TYR A 96 18.01 16.39 18.34
C TYR A 96 18.15 14.88 18.43
N ARG A 97 17.41 14.27 19.34
CA ARG A 97 17.20 12.82 19.36
C ARG A 97 15.85 12.48 18.75
N ILE A 98 15.83 11.43 17.95
CA ILE A 98 14.63 10.89 17.31
C ILE A 98 14.38 9.49 17.83
N ASP A 99 13.14 9.23 18.25
CA ASP A 99 12.60 7.92 18.61
C ASP A 99 12.08 7.23 17.36
N ASP A 100 12.00 5.91 17.36
CA ASP A 100 11.36 5.24 16.24
C ASP A 100 9.82 5.20 16.41
N SER A 101 9.14 4.80 15.35
CA SER A 101 7.68 4.74 15.36
C SER A 101 7.12 3.33 15.51
N PHE A 102 7.98 2.30 15.50
CA PHE A 102 7.53 0.91 15.53
C PHE A 102 7.06 0.47 16.92
N ASP A 103 7.63 1.00 17.96
CA ASP A 103 7.28 0.66 19.35
C ASP A 103 6.61 1.81 20.12
N ALA A 104 6.51 2.99 19.52
CA ALA A 104 5.81 4.13 20.11
C ALA A 104 4.30 3.87 20.15
N ALA A 105 3.82 3.30 21.22
CA ALA A 105 2.43 2.94 21.42
C ALA A 105 1.78 3.78 22.51
N ASP A 106 1.30 4.96 22.18
CA ASP A 106 0.42 5.73 23.08
C ASP A 106 -1.08 5.33 22.94
N GLY A 107 -1.43 4.58 21.88
CA GLY A 107 -2.80 4.09 21.66
C GLY A 107 -3.03 3.56 20.24
N PRO A 108 -4.15 2.88 19.98
CA PRO A 108 -4.45 2.37 18.64
C PRO A 108 -4.58 3.48 17.58
N ASP A 109 -5.01 4.68 17.98
CA ASP A 109 -5.22 5.82 17.08
C ASP A 109 -3.92 6.61 16.80
N ASP A 110 -2.82 6.31 17.51
CA ASP A 110 -1.52 6.99 17.37
C ASP A 110 -0.49 6.18 16.58
N ARG A 111 -0.89 5.04 16.00
CA ARG A 111 0.02 4.15 15.28
C ARG A 111 0.35 4.68 13.91
N ILE A 112 1.64 4.67 13.55
CA ILE A 112 2.09 4.92 12.19
C ILE A 112 1.92 3.65 11.36
N PHE A 113 1.43 3.81 10.13
CA PHE A 113 1.43 2.75 9.12
C PHE A 113 2.85 2.22 8.92
N ARG A 114 3.10 0.95 9.20
CA ARG A 114 4.45 0.37 9.31
C ARG A 114 5.35 0.63 8.10
N PRO A 115 4.90 0.47 6.84
CA PRO A 115 5.75 0.79 5.68
C PRO A 115 6.22 2.25 5.62
N GLY A 116 5.44 3.18 6.19
CA GLY A 116 5.80 4.59 6.36
C GLY A 116 6.47 4.92 7.69
N GLY A 117 6.65 3.94 8.57
CA GLY A 117 7.27 4.11 9.88
C GLY A 117 8.79 3.99 9.87
N THR A 118 9.38 4.23 11.04
CA THR A 118 10.81 4.02 11.31
C THR A 118 10.96 2.91 12.34
N GLY A 119 11.96 2.04 12.15
CA GLY A 119 12.27 0.97 13.10
C GLY A 119 13.76 0.95 13.41
N PHE A 120 14.12 0.96 14.70
CA PHE A 120 15.49 0.92 15.17
C PHE A 120 15.74 -0.35 15.95
N GLY A 121 16.54 -1.26 15.41
CA GLY A 121 16.85 -2.53 16.03
C GLY A 121 18.34 -2.89 15.96
N THR A 122 18.75 -3.87 16.73
CA THR A 122 20.14 -4.36 16.73
C THR A 122 20.52 -5.06 15.43
N ASP A 123 19.55 -5.65 14.74
CA ASP A 123 19.76 -6.47 13.54
C ASP A 123 19.34 -5.76 12.26
N ALA A 124 18.47 -4.76 12.35
CA ALA A 124 18.06 -3.93 11.23
C ALA A 124 17.63 -2.53 11.67
N PHE A 125 17.79 -1.55 10.74
CA PHE A 125 17.19 -0.23 10.85
C PHE A 125 16.39 0.03 9.57
N LEU A 126 15.13 0.44 9.73
CA LEU A 126 14.34 0.98 8.63
C LEU A 126 14.24 2.50 8.81
N PHE A 127 14.88 3.22 7.92
CA PHE A 127 14.91 4.67 7.91
C PHE A 127 13.99 5.22 6.82
N ASN A 128 12.75 5.52 7.16
CA ASN A 128 11.95 6.45 6.40
C ASN A 128 12.38 7.86 6.78
N LEU A 129 13.16 8.52 5.92
CA LEU A 129 13.85 9.76 6.25
C LEU A 129 12.90 10.92 6.57
N PHE A 130 11.68 10.91 6.07
CA PHE A 130 10.64 11.87 6.46
C PHE A 130 10.25 11.77 7.94
N GLY A 131 10.35 10.58 8.53
CA GLY A 131 10.12 10.34 9.96
C GLY A 131 11.31 10.75 10.84
N MET A 132 12.48 10.97 10.24
CA MET A 132 13.73 11.19 10.97
C MET A 132 14.31 12.60 10.78
N VAL A 133 14.19 13.16 9.59
CA VAL A 133 14.85 14.42 9.20
C VAL A 133 13.80 15.42 8.76
N GLY A 134 13.73 16.55 9.45
CA GLY A 134 12.93 17.69 9.02
C GLY A 134 13.71 18.65 8.11
N TYR A 135 13.12 19.76 7.78
CA TYR A 135 13.70 20.76 6.89
C TYR A 135 13.53 22.18 7.41
N ILE A 136 14.44 23.05 6.99
CA ILE A 136 14.25 24.50 7.12
C ILE A 136 13.35 24.97 5.98
N GLN A 137 12.25 25.64 6.28
CA GLN A 137 11.23 26.04 5.32
C GLN A 137 11.79 26.80 4.10
N SER A 138 12.84 27.62 4.28
CA SER A 138 13.50 28.34 3.19
C SER A 138 14.55 27.54 2.43
N ALA A 139 14.90 26.33 2.89
CA ALA A 139 15.97 25.49 2.33
C ALA A 139 15.46 24.11 1.85
N LYS A 140 14.16 23.98 1.57
CA LYS A 140 13.55 22.72 1.10
C LYS A 140 14.12 22.27 -0.26
N ASN A 141 14.43 23.22 -1.14
CA ASN A 141 14.82 22.97 -2.53
C ASN A 141 16.34 23.02 -2.79
N VAL A 142 17.17 22.98 -1.73
CA VAL A 142 18.64 22.88 -1.89
C VAL A 142 19.10 21.43 -1.81
N PRO A 143 20.29 21.07 -2.32
CA PRO A 143 20.85 19.74 -2.15
C PRO A 143 21.08 19.37 -0.67
N TYR A 144 20.99 18.08 -0.39
CA TYR A 144 21.28 17.48 0.92
C TYR A 144 22.36 16.42 0.76
N THR A 145 23.37 16.47 1.61
CA THR A 145 24.30 15.37 1.84
C THR A 145 23.90 14.68 3.13
N LEU A 146 23.69 13.36 3.08
CA LEU A 146 23.36 12.54 4.25
C LEU A 146 24.52 11.60 4.57
N ASP A 147 25.08 11.74 5.76
CA ASP A 147 26.06 10.84 6.35
C ASP A 147 25.36 9.93 7.37
N VAL A 148 25.47 8.62 7.16
CA VAL A 148 24.95 7.63 8.10
C VAL A 148 26.11 6.82 8.65
N GLU A 149 26.36 6.95 9.95
CA GLU A 149 27.26 6.08 10.67
C GLU A 149 26.53 4.76 11.00
N LYS A 150 27.12 3.63 10.63
CA LYS A 150 26.49 2.32 10.64
C LYS A 150 27.37 1.22 11.22
N PRO A 151 26.80 0.11 11.72
CA PRO A 151 27.55 -1.09 12.04
C PRO A 151 28.28 -1.66 10.80
N ALA A 152 29.51 -2.16 10.98
CA ALA A 152 30.30 -2.72 9.89
C ALA A 152 29.66 -3.97 9.24
N SER A 153 28.80 -4.67 9.98
CA SER A 153 28.05 -5.84 9.49
C SER A 153 26.86 -5.49 8.60
N MET A 154 26.44 -4.22 8.56
CA MET A 154 25.23 -3.79 7.87
C MET A 154 25.54 -3.08 6.55
N TRP A 155 24.63 -3.24 5.61
CA TRP A 155 24.60 -2.53 4.33
C TRP A 155 23.28 -1.77 4.18
N GLY A 156 23.35 -0.49 3.82
CA GLY A 156 22.16 0.34 3.59
C GLY A 156 21.64 0.17 2.16
N SER A 157 20.54 -0.53 1.99
CA SER A 157 19.86 -0.67 0.71
C SER A 157 18.90 0.51 0.52
N THR A 158 19.01 1.23 -0.61
CA THR A 158 18.25 2.46 -0.87
C THR A 158 18.31 2.85 -2.34
N ALA A 159 17.38 3.69 -2.77
CA ALA A 159 17.43 4.37 -4.07
C ALA A 159 18.23 5.69 -4.04
N LEU A 160 18.70 6.18 -2.90
CA LEU A 160 19.58 7.35 -2.82
C LEU A 160 20.89 7.12 -3.57
N GLU A 161 21.42 8.18 -4.16
CA GLU A 161 22.76 8.16 -4.77
C GLU A 161 23.83 8.05 -3.67
N ARG A 162 24.50 6.89 -3.61
CA ARG A 162 25.63 6.68 -2.70
C ARG A 162 26.91 7.24 -3.32
N ILE A 163 27.44 8.32 -2.75
CA ILE A 163 28.64 8.99 -3.26
C ILE A 163 29.93 8.56 -2.54
N ALA A 164 29.82 7.97 -1.34
CA ALA A 164 30.93 7.34 -0.63
C ALA A 164 30.43 6.26 0.33
N SER A 165 31.28 5.27 0.61
CA SER A 165 31.00 4.20 1.58
C SER A 165 32.28 3.68 2.20
N SER A 166 32.22 3.36 3.49
CA SER A 166 33.24 2.61 4.24
C SER A 166 32.57 1.53 5.09
N ASP A 167 33.33 0.81 5.88
CA ASP A 167 32.78 -0.18 6.80
C ASP A 167 31.79 0.41 7.81
N THR A 168 32.02 1.68 8.21
CA THR A 168 31.25 2.32 9.29
C THR A 168 30.52 3.60 8.89
N LEU A 169 30.61 4.04 7.63
CA LEU A 169 29.98 5.28 7.17
C LEU A 169 29.54 5.14 5.73
N ASP A 170 28.29 5.46 5.48
CA ASP A 170 27.75 5.70 4.14
C ASP A 170 27.48 7.19 3.95
N ARG A 171 27.74 7.70 2.74
CA ARG A 171 27.40 9.06 2.34
C ARG A 171 26.55 9.06 1.12
N PHE A 172 25.41 9.75 1.20
CA PHE A 172 24.41 9.87 0.14
C PHE A 172 24.22 11.31 -0.29
N LEU A 173 23.75 11.50 -1.53
CA LEU A 173 23.38 12.79 -2.08
C LEU A 173 21.90 12.76 -2.46
N ALA A 174 21.18 13.83 -2.12
CA ALA A 174 19.83 14.12 -2.58
C ALA A 174 19.79 15.56 -3.13
N ARG A 175 19.08 15.78 -4.24
CA ARG A 175 19.02 17.08 -4.92
C ARG A 175 18.14 18.11 -4.20
N SER A 176 17.26 17.63 -3.32
CA SER A 176 16.33 18.44 -2.54
C SER A 176 15.87 17.67 -1.30
N TYR A 177 15.14 18.34 -0.40
CA TYR A 177 14.45 17.65 0.70
C TYR A 177 13.41 16.65 0.18
N PHE A 178 12.72 16.98 -0.92
CA PHE A 178 11.76 16.07 -1.53
C PHE A 178 12.41 14.75 -1.94
N GLU A 179 13.60 14.78 -2.55
CA GLU A 179 14.33 13.56 -2.89
C GLU A 179 14.89 12.84 -1.65
N LEU A 180 15.32 13.58 -0.62
CA LEU A 180 15.83 12.99 0.62
C LEU A 180 14.74 12.20 1.36
N HIS A 181 13.59 12.84 1.59
CA HIS A 181 12.53 12.28 2.41
C HIS A 181 11.89 11.04 1.77
N ASP A 182 11.82 11.02 0.42
CA ASP A 182 11.14 10.02 -0.38
C ASP A 182 12.04 8.82 -0.78
N ARG A 183 13.18 8.65 -0.14
CA ARG A 183 14.07 7.52 -0.40
C ARG A 183 14.50 6.83 0.89
N PRO A 184 13.74 5.84 1.35
CA PRO A 184 14.03 5.08 2.55
C PRO A 184 15.35 4.31 2.43
N ILE A 185 15.92 3.95 3.58
CA ILE A 185 17.11 3.12 3.69
C ILE A 185 16.83 1.94 4.61
N LEU A 186 17.05 0.73 4.13
CA LEU A 186 17.05 -0.47 4.96
C LEU A 186 18.51 -0.86 5.25
N TYR A 187 18.94 -0.69 6.49
CA TYR A 187 20.20 -1.19 7.00
C TYR A 187 19.99 -2.55 7.65
N ALA A 188 20.61 -3.57 7.10
CA ALA A 188 20.61 -4.94 7.63
C ALA A 188 21.87 -5.67 7.18
N GLN A 189 22.04 -6.92 7.64
CA GLN A 189 22.99 -7.82 7.01
C GLN A 189 22.62 -7.94 5.51
N PRO A 190 23.60 -7.79 4.57
CA PRO A 190 23.26 -7.69 3.15
C PRO A 190 22.62 -8.96 2.62
N ASP A 191 21.38 -8.83 2.19
CA ASP A 191 20.66 -9.81 1.36
C ASP A 191 19.96 -9.04 0.23
N THR A 192 20.59 -9.04 -0.94
CA THR A 192 20.14 -8.27 -2.10
C THR A 192 20.31 -9.02 -3.39
N VAL A 193 19.38 -8.83 -4.31
CA VAL A 193 19.46 -9.36 -5.67
C VAL A 193 18.92 -8.33 -6.66
N SER A 194 19.40 -8.33 -7.90
CA SER A 194 18.94 -7.38 -8.92
C SER A 194 18.59 -8.09 -10.22
N THR A 195 17.63 -7.53 -10.94
CA THR A 195 17.27 -7.93 -12.30
C THR A 195 17.07 -6.69 -13.19
N MET A 196 16.92 -6.90 -14.50
CA MET A 196 16.50 -5.85 -15.43
C MET A 196 15.03 -6.05 -15.79
N VAL A 197 14.24 -5.00 -15.69
CA VAL A 197 12.84 -4.95 -16.10
C VAL A 197 12.72 -3.84 -17.15
N GLY A 198 12.56 -4.20 -18.41
CA GLY A 198 12.66 -3.22 -19.50
C GLY A 198 13.96 -2.43 -19.41
N SER A 199 13.88 -1.10 -19.37
CA SER A 199 15.02 -0.18 -19.25
C SER A 199 15.53 0.00 -17.82
N ALA A 200 14.82 -0.45 -16.80
CA ALA A 200 15.14 -0.20 -15.39
C ALA A 200 15.86 -1.38 -14.71
N ARG A 201 16.81 -1.06 -13.85
CA ARG A 201 17.39 -2.01 -12.90
C ARG A 201 16.51 -2.06 -11.65
N VAL A 202 15.93 -3.21 -11.36
CA VAL A 202 15.17 -3.47 -10.12
C VAL A 202 16.05 -4.24 -9.14
N THR A 203 16.17 -3.74 -7.93
CA THR A 203 16.91 -4.39 -6.82
C THR A 203 15.95 -4.71 -5.71
N VAL A 204 15.96 -5.95 -5.24
CA VAL A 204 15.23 -6.40 -4.05
C VAL A 204 16.22 -6.52 -2.91
N ALA A 205 15.88 -5.96 -1.76
CA ALA A 205 16.64 -6.07 -0.51
C ALA A 205 15.70 -6.55 0.59
N VAL A 206 16.12 -7.55 1.37
CA VAL A 206 15.28 -8.17 2.39
C VAL A 206 16.00 -8.13 3.75
N TYR A 207 15.26 -7.74 4.77
CA TYR A 207 15.48 -8.13 6.15
C TYR A 207 14.39 -9.12 6.56
N SER A 208 14.77 -10.24 7.15
CA SER A 208 13.90 -11.33 7.57
C SER A 208 14.24 -11.67 9.01
N ALA A 209 13.34 -11.35 9.94
CA ALA A 209 13.58 -11.50 11.38
C ALA A 209 13.76 -12.97 11.80
N GLY A 210 13.01 -13.89 11.20
CA GLY A 210 13.14 -15.33 11.39
C GLY A 210 14.12 -15.99 10.42
N GLY A 211 14.63 -15.27 9.41
CA GLY A 211 15.58 -15.76 8.42
C GLY A 211 14.99 -16.74 7.40
N THR A 212 13.66 -16.75 7.20
CA THR A 212 12.99 -17.68 6.28
C THR A 212 12.84 -17.10 4.88
N LEU A 213 12.68 -15.77 4.74
CA LEU A 213 12.54 -15.08 3.47
C LEU A 213 13.88 -14.51 3.00
N THR A 214 14.29 -14.81 1.76
CA THR A 214 15.47 -14.22 1.13
C THR A 214 15.11 -13.27 0.00
N ALA A 215 16.06 -12.37 -0.37
CA ALA A 215 15.87 -11.50 -1.54
C ALA A 215 15.67 -12.31 -2.83
N SER A 216 16.28 -13.48 -2.94
CA SER A 216 16.11 -14.39 -4.08
C SER A 216 14.69 -14.96 -4.14
N ASP A 217 14.09 -15.34 -3.01
CA ASP A 217 12.71 -15.85 -2.94
C ASP A 217 11.72 -14.74 -3.32
N ALA A 218 11.90 -13.54 -2.76
CA ALA A 218 11.08 -12.39 -3.06
C ALA A 218 11.16 -11.99 -4.54
N LEU A 219 12.38 -12.01 -5.13
CA LEU A 219 12.54 -11.76 -6.57
C LEU A 219 11.90 -12.88 -7.40
N ALA A 220 12.09 -14.14 -7.04
CA ALA A 220 11.48 -15.25 -7.77
C ALA A 220 9.96 -15.16 -7.82
N SER A 221 9.32 -14.68 -6.73
CA SER A 221 7.89 -14.46 -6.65
C SER A 221 7.42 -13.26 -7.48
N SER A 222 8.20 -12.16 -7.51
CA SER A 222 7.81 -10.91 -8.15
C SER A 222 8.31 -10.75 -9.60
N ALA A 223 9.39 -11.42 -10.00
CA ALA A 223 9.97 -11.26 -11.34
C ALA A 223 8.96 -11.47 -12.49
N PRO A 224 8.07 -12.49 -12.46
CA PRO A 224 7.09 -12.67 -13.54
C PRO A 224 6.18 -11.44 -13.72
N VAL A 225 5.71 -10.82 -12.64
CA VAL A 225 4.82 -9.66 -12.72
C VAL A 225 5.59 -8.38 -13.07
N LEU A 226 6.82 -8.22 -12.60
CA LEU A 226 7.71 -7.13 -13.00
C LEU A 226 7.95 -7.16 -14.52
N ASP A 227 8.28 -8.33 -15.08
CA ASP A 227 8.45 -8.52 -16.53
C ASP A 227 7.13 -8.24 -17.29
N ALA A 228 6.01 -8.69 -16.74
CA ALA A 228 4.69 -8.43 -17.30
C ALA A 228 4.38 -6.93 -17.38
N ILE A 229 4.66 -6.18 -16.32
CA ILE A 229 4.50 -4.71 -16.27
C ILE A 229 5.47 -4.04 -17.25
N GLY A 230 6.73 -4.45 -17.28
CA GLY A 230 7.72 -3.96 -18.23
C GLY A 230 7.25 -4.13 -19.68
N ASN A 231 6.71 -5.29 -20.03
CA ASN A 231 6.14 -5.56 -21.36
C ASN A 231 4.87 -4.74 -21.62
N TYR A 232 3.98 -4.62 -20.64
CA TYR A 232 2.75 -3.83 -20.74
C TYR A 232 3.04 -2.35 -21.01
N LEU A 233 4.07 -1.80 -20.37
CA LEU A 233 4.51 -0.41 -20.56
C LEU A 233 5.42 -0.21 -21.80
N GLY A 234 5.62 -1.24 -22.63
CA GLY A 234 6.39 -1.16 -23.88
C GLY A 234 7.91 -1.21 -23.70
N GLY A 235 8.40 -1.64 -22.56
CA GLY A 235 9.82 -1.88 -22.27
C GLY A 235 10.64 -0.65 -21.91
N THR A 236 10.13 0.57 -22.13
CA THR A 236 10.78 1.82 -21.70
C THR A 236 10.02 2.36 -20.48
N LEU A 237 10.68 2.32 -19.34
CA LEU A 237 10.07 2.74 -18.07
C LEU A 237 10.45 4.20 -17.74
N PRO A 238 9.63 4.94 -16.98
CA PRO A 238 9.90 6.33 -16.59
C PRO A 238 11.02 6.46 -15.54
N THR A 239 11.67 5.36 -15.19
CA THR A 239 12.82 5.32 -14.29
C THR A 239 13.91 4.39 -14.84
N ASP A 240 15.17 4.63 -14.46
CA ASP A 240 16.31 3.77 -14.79
C ASP A 240 16.65 2.77 -13.66
N ARG A 241 16.08 2.96 -12.47
CA ARG A 241 16.28 2.10 -11.29
C ARG A 241 15.04 2.10 -10.39
N TYR A 242 14.87 0.98 -9.68
CA TYR A 242 13.85 0.83 -8.65
C TYR A 242 14.36 -0.09 -7.54
N VAL A 243 14.04 0.20 -6.28
CA VAL A 243 14.48 -0.60 -5.14
C VAL A 243 13.26 -1.06 -4.33
N ILE A 244 13.11 -2.37 -4.18
CA ILE A 244 12.09 -2.99 -3.33
C ILE A 244 12.77 -3.33 -2.01
N LEU A 245 12.35 -2.66 -0.94
CA LEU A 245 12.82 -2.89 0.42
C LEU A 245 11.76 -3.70 1.17
N ILE A 246 12.13 -4.89 1.64
CA ILE A 246 11.22 -5.78 2.38
C ILE A 246 11.73 -5.92 3.80
N TYR A 247 10.90 -5.52 4.75
CA TYR A 247 11.06 -5.78 6.18
C TYR A 247 10.07 -6.86 6.57
N ALA A 248 10.53 -8.11 6.66
CA ALA A 248 9.73 -9.24 7.09
C ALA A 248 9.94 -9.47 8.58
N ASP A 249 8.90 -9.18 9.37
CA ASP A 249 8.93 -9.29 10.83
C ASP A 249 8.20 -10.54 11.30
N LEU A 250 8.55 -11.01 12.49
CA LEU A 250 7.82 -12.14 13.08
C LEU A 250 6.32 -11.80 13.20
N PRO A 251 5.43 -12.74 12.90
CA PRO A 251 4.00 -12.49 12.98
C PRO A 251 3.58 -12.07 14.41
N ASP A 252 3.03 -10.89 14.54
CA ASP A 252 2.49 -10.38 15.79
C ASP A 252 1.04 -9.91 15.58
N PRO A 253 0.05 -10.57 16.22
CA PRO A 253 -1.36 -10.17 16.10
C PRO A 253 -1.66 -8.75 16.61
N SER A 254 -0.78 -8.16 17.40
CA SER A 254 -0.92 -6.77 17.88
C SER A 254 -0.45 -5.75 16.85
N VAL A 255 0.34 -6.17 15.85
CA VAL A 255 0.80 -5.30 14.77
C VAL A 255 -0.33 -5.09 13.78
N MET A 256 -0.79 -3.86 13.69
CA MET A 256 -1.71 -3.40 12.65
C MET A 256 -0.89 -2.69 11.56
N GLY A 257 -1.31 -2.84 10.30
CA GLY A 257 -0.70 -2.06 9.20
C GLY A 257 0.46 -2.76 8.49
N TYR A 258 0.37 -4.09 8.30
CA TYR A 258 1.13 -4.74 7.24
C TYR A 258 0.71 -4.20 5.88
N GLY A 259 1.65 -4.05 4.95
CA GLY A 259 1.37 -3.52 3.63
C GLY A 259 2.63 -2.99 2.94
N ALA A 260 2.44 -2.01 2.07
CA ALA A 260 3.53 -1.34 1.38
C ALA A 260 3.29 0.16 1.25
N LEU A 261 4.36 0.89 0.95
CA LEU A 261 4.32 2.32 0.65
C LEU A 261 5.22 2.60 -0.55
N GLU A 262 4.63 3.23 -1.56
CA GLU A 262 5.32 3.69 -2.75
C GLU A 262 6.23 4.89 -2.48
N HIS A 263 7.33 4.95 -3.22
CA HIS A 263 8.29 6.05 -3.27
C HIS A 263 8.75 6.26 -4.71
N GLN A 264 9.28 7.42 -5.04
CA GLN A 264 9.61 7.81 -6.42
C GLN A 264 10.42 6.75 -7.19
N THR A 265 11.38 6.07 -6.55
CA THR A 265 12.21 5.04 -7.17
C THR A 265 12.40 3.82 -6.26
N SER A 266 11.51 3.63 -5.32
CA SER A 266 11.53 2.49 -4.39
C SER A 266 10.15 2.24 -3.80
N THR A 267 10.02 1.12 -3.09
CA THR A 267 8.89 0.84 -2.21
C THR A 267 9.39 0.16 -0.95
N VAL A 268 8.67 0.36 0.14
CA VAL A 268 8.89 -0.35 1.41
C VAL A 268 7.72 -1.30 1.63
N LEU A 269 8.00 -2.59 1.73
CA LEU A 269 7.05 -3.60 2.19
C LEU A 269 7.36 -3.94 3.64
N TYR A 270 6.36 -3.85 4.51
CA TYR A 270 6.42 -4.39 5.87
C TYR A 270 5.43 -5.54 5.97
N LEU A 271 5.94 -6.76 6.12
CA LEU A 271 5.16 -8.00 6.00
C LEU A 271 5.34 -8.90 7.22
N PRO A 272 4.31 -9.69 7.60
CA PRO A 272 4.52 -10.78 8.55
C PRO A 272 5.32 -11.88 7.87
N GLU A 273 6.34 -12.40 8.56
CA GLU A 273 7.18 -13.47 8.02
C GLU A 273 6.48 -14.82 8.12
N PHE A 274 6.19 -15.43 6.98
CA PHE A 274 5.69 -16.78 6.84
C PHE A 274 6.57 -17.57 5.88
N ASP A 275 6.18 -18.82 5.61
CA ASP A 275 6.82 -19.63 4.59
C ASP A 275 6.78 -18.92 3.22
N PRO A 276 7.91 -18.84 2.49
CA PRO A 276 8.01 -18.15 1.21
C PRO A 276 6.99 -18.63 0.15
N GLU A 277 6.59 -19.90 0.17
CA GLU A 277 5.55 -20.43 -0.74
C GLU A 277 4.18 -19.80 -0.46
N LEU A 278 3.87 -19.54 0.81
CA LEU A 278 2.62 -18.86 1.23
C LEU A 278 2.67 -17.36 0.91
N MET A 279 3.82 -16.72 1.11
CA MET A 279 4.01 -15.30 0.87
C MET A 279 4.11 -14.93 -0.61
N GLY A 280 4.46 -15.88 -1.49
CA GLY A 280 4.83 -15.58 -2.86
C GLY A 280 3.72 -14.91 -3.69
N LYS A 281 2.45 -15.29 -3.48
CA LYS A 281 1.32 -14.64 -4.15
C LYS A 281 1.09 -13.22 -3.64
N GLU A 282 1.20 -13.02 -2.33
CA GLU A 282 1.02 -11.72 -1.68
C GLU A 282 2.11 -10.74 -2.12
N ILE A 283 3.39 -11.14 -2.02
CA ILE A 283 4.53 -10.34 -2.48
C ILE A 283 4.35 -9.95 -3.95
N ARG A 284 3.93 -10.88 -4.81
CA ARG A 284 3.70 -10.60 -6.23
C ARG A 284 2.62 -9.54 -6.44
N ASN A 285 1.48 -9.65 -5.75
CA ASN A 285 0.36 -8.73 -5.90
C ASN A 285 0.73 -7.32 -5.38
N ILE A 286 1.35 -7.25 -4.20
CA ILE A 286 1.83 -5.99 -3.63
C ILE A 286 2.86 -5.35 -4.57
N VAL A 287 3.88 -6.09 -5.01
CA VAL A 287 4.90 -5.57 -5.92
C VAL A 287 4.31 -5.13 -7.25
N ALA A 288 3.24 -5.80 -7.75
CA ALA A 288 2.56 -5.37 -8.96
C ALA A 288 1.91 -3.99 -8.81
N HIS A 289 1.26 -3.75 -7.68
CA HIS A 289 0.66 -2.46 -7.33
C HIS A 289 1.73 -1.38 -7.18
N GLU A 290 2.68 -1.59 -6.27
CA GLU A 290 3.72 -0.63 -5.92
C GLU A 290 4.62 -0.24 -7.10
N PHE A 291 4.99 -1.21 -7.94
CA PHE A 291 5.83 -0.92 -9.09
C PHE A 291 5.10 -0.09 -10.16
N LEU A 292 3.78 -0.22 -10.28
CA LEU A 292 2.99 0.59 -11.22
C LEU A 292 2.89 2.06 -10.81
N HIS A 293 3.15 2.40 -9.57
CA HIS A 293 3.25 3.79 -9.13
C HIS A 293 4.37 4.58 -9.83
N ILE A 294 5.32 3.93 -10.50
CA ILE A 294 6.26 4.63 -11.40
C ILE A 294 5.54 5.43 -12.51
N VAL A 295 4.29 5.06 -12.83
CA VAL A 295 3.45 5.77 -13.81
C VAL A 295 2.66 6.88 -13.12
N THR A 296 1.90 6.56 -12.07
CA THR A 296 1.08 7.51 -11.32
C THR A 296 1.04 7.13 -9.83
N PRO A 297 1.26 8.06 -8.88
CA PRO A 297 1.45 9.51 -9.06
C PRO A 297 2.90 9.94 -9.34
N LEU A 298 3.86 9.03 -9.49
CA LEU A 298 5.28 9.40 -9.47
C LEU A 298 5.74 10.08 -10.77
N ALA A 299 5.19 9.67 -11.93
CA ALA A 299 5.43 10.36 -13.18
C ALA A 299 4.28 11.32 -13.54
N ILE A 300 3.03 10.86 -13.42
CA ILE A 300 1.84 11.64 -13.75
C ILE A 300 1.16 12.07 -12.47
N HIS A 301 1.20 13.36 -12.14
CA HIS A 301 0.70 13.86 -10.86
C HIS A 301 0.11 15.27 -10.95
N ALA A 302 -0.68 15.62 -9.94
CA ALA A 302 -1.24 16.94 -9.77
C ALA A 302 -0.23 17.93 -9.17
N GLN A 303 -0.53 19.22 -9.31
CA GLN A 303 0.24 20.31 -8.69
C GLN A 303 0.40 20.11 -7.18
N GLN A 304 -0.63 19.64 -6.49
CA GLN A 304 -0.61 19.43 -5.05
C GLN A 304 0.44 18.40 -4.61
N ILE A 305 0.72 17.38 -5.45
CA ILE A 305 1.78 16.38 -5.20
C ILE A 305 3.14 16.97 -5.56
N ASN A 306 3.27 17.67 -6.70
CA ASN A 306 4.51 18.30 -7.12
C ASN A 306 5.04 19.31 -6.08
N ASP A 307 4.15 20.12 -5.53
CA ASP A 307 4.47 21.18 -4.58
C ASP A 307 4.07 20.83 -3.14
N PHE A 308 4.11 19.54 -2.77
CA PHE A 308 3.55 19.04 -1.52
C PHE A 308 4.04 19.80 -0.29
N ASP A 309 3.09 20.26 0.53
CA ASP A 309 3.37 20.89 1.81
C ASP A 309 3.26 19.85 2.94
N PHE A 310 4.41 19.34 3.41
CA PHE A 310 4.47 18.31 4.45
C PHE A 310 3.89 18.73 5.80
N TYR A 311 3.60 20.01 5.98
CA TYR A 311 3.05 20.55 7.23
C TYR A 311 1.54 20.82 7.15
N SER A 312 1.07 21.34 6.02
CA SER A 312 -0.35 21.67 5.78
C SER A 312 -0.72 21.36 4.33
N PRO A 313 -0.78 20.07 3.95
CA PRO A 313 -1.03 19.68 2.57
C PRO A 313 -2.46 20.02 2.13
N SER A 314 -2.61 20.28 0.83
CA SER A 314 -3.87 20.19 0.12
C SER A 314 -3.85 18.87 -0.65
N MET A 315 -4.87 18.03 -0.46
CA MET A 315 -4.94 16.75 -1.16
C MET A 315 -5.49 16.93 -2.57
N SER A 316 -5.03 16.09 -3.50
CA SER A 316 -5.56 16.04 -4.86
C SER A 316 -6.93 15.37 -4.88
N LYS A 317 -7.77 15.76 -5.85
CA LYS A 317 -9.08 15.15 -6.11
C LYS A 317 -9.00 13.80 -6.82
N HIS A 318 -7.81 13.30 -7.11
CA HIS A 318 -7.59 12.23 -8.08
C HIS A 318 -6.98 10.95 -7.49
N LEU A 319 -7.32 10.57 -6.23
CA LEU A 319 -6.90 9.27 -5.68
C LEU A 319 -7.42 8.08 -6.50
N TRP A 320 -8.56 8.24 -7.18
CA TRP A 320 -9.07 7.24 -8.13
C TRP A 320 -8.07 6.97 -9.28
N LEU A 321 -7.29 8.00 -9.67
CA LEU A 321 -6.25 7.88 -10.69
C LEU A 321 -4.98 7.26 -10.11
N TYR A 322 -4.57 7.70 -8.92
CA TYR A 322 -3.31 7.27 -8.31
C TYR A 322 -3.39 5.84 -7.80
N GLU A 323 -4.45 5.51 -7.07
CA GLU A 323 -4.64 4.20 -6.47
C GLU A 323 -5.55 3.29 -7.31
N GLY A 324 -6.70 3.82 -7.74
CA GLY A 324 -7.69 3.03 -8.44
C GLY A 324 -7.22 2.53 -9.80
N VAL A 325 -6.58 3.39 -10.62
CA VAL A 325 -6.00 2.98 -11.91
C VAL A 325 -4.82 2.03 -11.70
N THR A 326 -3.97 2.28 -10.70
CA THR A 326 -2.85 1.42 -10.35
C THR A 326 -3.34 0.04 -9.95
N GLU A 327 -4.31 -0.03 -9.05
CA GLU A 327 -4.89 -1.28 -8.56
C GLU A 327 -5.56 -2.09 -9.67
N TYR A 328 -6.39 -1.46 -10.49
CA TYR A 328 -6.98 -2.13 -11.65
C TYR A 328 -5.91 -2.64 -12.62
N THR A 329 -4.90 -1.82 -12.91
CA THR A 329 -3.84 -2.18 -13.87
C THR A 329 -2.97 -3.31 -13.34
N SER A 330 -2.73 -3.40 -12.03
CA SER A 330 -1.96 -4.48 -11.39
C SER A 330 -2.59 -5.86 -11.62
N VAL A 331 -3.92 -5.92 -11.61
CA VAL A 331 -4.68 -7.14 -11.89
C VAL A 331 -4.79 -7.38 -13.41
N LEU A 332 -5.08 -6.33 -14.19
CA LEU A 332 -5.20 -6.40 -15.64
C LEU A 332 -3.92 -6.91 -16.32
N VAL A 333 -2.76 -6.44 -15.89
CA VAL A 333 -1.46 -6.88 -16.44
C VAL A 333 -1.27 -8.38 -16.25
N GLN A 334 -1.65 -8.94 -15.10
CA GLN A 334 -1.49 -10.36 -14.81
C GLN A 334 -2.31 -11.24 -15.76
N VAL A 335 -3.59 -10.90 -16.01
CA VAL A 335 -4.41 -11.67 -16.97
C VAL A 335 -3.92 -11.47 -18.41
N ARG A 336 -3.53 -10.27 -18.79
CA ARG A 336 -3.02 -9.97 -20.15
C ARG A 336 -1.72 -10.70 -20.49
N GLN A 337 -0.91 -11.01 -19.50
CA GLN A 337 0.38 -11.69 -19.65
C GLN A 337 0.32 -13.18 -19.27
N GLY A 338 -0.87 -13.70 -18.97
CA GLY A 338 -1.10 -15.12 -18.68
C GLY A 338 -0.58 -15.58 -17.32
N LEU A 339 -0.37 -14.66 -16.37
CA LEU A 339 -0.02 -14.96 -14.97
C LEU A 339 -1.26 -15.26 -14.12
N MET A 340 -2.43 -14.91 -14.63
CA MET A 340 -3.74 -15.10 -14.02
C MET A 340 -4.70 -15.62 -15.10
N SER A 341 -5.53 -16.58 -14.77
CA SER A 341 -6.60 -17.03 -15.67
C SER A 341 -7.71 -15.98 -15.78
N PHE A 342 -8.54 -16.09 -16.82
CA PHE A 342 -9.67 -15.18 -16.96
C PHE A 342 -10.71 -15.35 -15.85
N GLU A 343 -10.91 -16.56 -15.38
CA GLU A 343 -11.80 -16.89 -14.27
C GLU A 343 -11.31 -16.24 -12.96
N GLU A 344 -10.00 -16.29 -12.69
CA GLU A 344 -9.41 -15.60 -11.53
C GLU A 344 -9.55 -14.09 -11.65
N PHE A 345 -9.32 -13.52 -12.85
CA PHE A 345 -9.51 -12.10 -13.10
C PHE A 345 -10.95 -11.65 -12.81
N ILE A 346 -11.93 -12.38 -13.30
CA ILE A 346 -13.36 -12.11 -13.02
C ILE A 346 -13.64 -12.20 -11.51
N SER A 347 -13.09 -13.20 -10.83
CA SER A 347 -13.27 -13.37 -9.37
C SER A 347 -12.68 -12.20 -8.58
N GLU A 348 -11.52 -11.63 -9.01
CA GLU A 348 -10.94 -10.44 -8.39
C GLU A 348 -11.84 -9.20 -8.59
N LEU A 349 -12.39 -9.00 -9.80
CA LEU A 349 -13.33 -7.90 -10.05
C LEU A 349 -14.61 -8.03 -9.21
N GLU A 350 -15.16 -9.24 -9.09
CA GLU A 350 -16.31 -9.51 -8.23
C GLU A 350 -15.98 -9.25 -6.75
N SER A 351 -14.78 -9.60 -6.31
CA SER A 351 -14.32 -9.37 -4.94
C SER A 351 -14.25 -7.86 -4.66
N LYS A 352 -13.66 -7.07 -5.56
CA LYS A 352 -13.59 -5.61 -5.43
C LYS A 352 -14.97 -4.95 -5.38
N LEU A 353 -15.92 -5.42 -6.18
CA LEU A 353 -17.29 -4.90 -6.12
C LEU A 353 -17.97 -5.22 -4.79
N ARG A 354 -17.77 -6.44 -4.25
CA ARG A 354 -18.30 -6.80 -2.93
C ARG A 354 -17.65 -5.99 -1.81
N SER A 355 -16.35 -5.72 -1.90
CA SER A 355 -15.66 -4.85 -0.94
C SER A 355 -16.16 -3.40 -1.04
N ALA A 356 -16.39 -2.91 -2.26
CA ALA A 356 -16.93 -1.56 -2.50
C ALA A 356 -18.31 -1.34 -1.87
N ASP A 357 -19.11 -2.39 -1.69
CA ASP A 357 -20.40 -2.31 -0.99
C ASP A 357 -20.30 -1.91 0.49
N ASN A 358 -19.11 -2.00 1.11
CA ASN A 358 -18.88 -1.62 2.51
C ASN A 358 -18.69 -0.11 2.70
N TYR A 359 -18.52 0.65 1.62
CA TYR A 359 -18.27 2.09 1.65
C TYR A 359 -19.51 2.89 1.24
N ASP A 360 -19.51 4.20 1.55
CA ASP A 360 -20.64 5.07 1.19
C ASP A 360 -20.84 5.13 -0.34
N PRO A 361 -21.95 4.59 -0.87
CA PRO A 361 -22.21 4.60 -2.30
C PRO A 361 -22.54 5.99 -2.87
N TYR A 362 -22.84 6.96 -2.02
CA TYR A 362 -23.21 8.32 -2.41
C TYR A 362 -22.07 9.32 -2.31
N LEU A 363 -20.90 8.90 -1.84
CA LEU A 363 -19.71 9.73 -1.73
C LEU A 363 -18.95 9.76 -3.07
N PRO A 364 -18.84 10.95 -3.74
CA PRO A 364 -18.01 11.09 -4.94
C PRO A 364 -16.54 10.87 -4.64
N MET A 365 -15.81 10.21 -5.56
CA MET A 365 -14.38 9.93 -5.38
C MET A 365 -13.53 11.20 -5.29
N THR A 366 -13.88 12.25 -6.04
CA THR A 366 -13.19 13.54 -5.95
C THR A 366 -13.34 14.20 -4.59
N VAL A 367 -14.52 14.14 -3.99
CA VAL A 367 -14.80 14.71 -2.66
C VAL A 367 -14.11 13.90 -1.57
N MET A 368 -14.17 12.58 -1.65
CA MET A 368 -13.44 11.69 -0.74
C MET A 368 -11.94 11.97 -0.80
N SER A 369 -11.37 12.05 -2.00
CA SER A 369 -9.94 12.30 -2.20
C SER A 369 -9.47 13.63 -1.62
N GLU A 370 -10.22 14.72 -1.89
CA GLU A 370 -9.88 16.07 -1.41
C GLU A 370 -9.89 16.17 0.12
N HIS A 371 -10.75 15.36 0.78
CA HIS A 371 -10.98 15.40 2.23
C HIS A 371 -10.55 14.11 2.95
N VAL A 372 -9.66 13.34 2.36
CA VAL A 372 -9.20 12.05 2.93
C VAL A 372 -8.48 12.19 4.27
N LEU A 373 -7.83 13.33 4.54
CA LEU A 373 -7.10 13.56 5.80
C LEU A 373 -8.00 13.99 6.98
N ASP A 374 -9.25 14.37 6.73
CA ASP A 374 -10.11 14.93 7.78
C ASP A 374 -11.50 14.28 7.83
N LEU A 375 -12.32 14.44 6.79
CA LEU A 375 -13.71 14.03 6.83
C LEU A 375 -13.95 12.57 6.43
N PHE A 376 -13.09 12.01 5.57
CA PHE A 376 -13.34 10.74 4.91
C PHE A 376 -12.16 9.76 5.01
N ASN A 377 -11.36 9.84 6.07
CA ASN A 377 -10.23 8.92 6.28
C ASN A 377 -10.70 7.45 6.35
N GLU A 378 -11.84 7.19 7.00
CA GLU A 378 -12.42 5.83 7.09
C GLU A 378 -12.85 5.28 5.72
N GLU A 379 -13.12 6.17 4.73
CA GLU A 379 -13.50 5.80 3.37
C GLU A 379 -12.28 5.62 2.43
N TYR A 380 -11.05 5.86 2.92
CA TYR A 380 -9.83 5.83 2.11
C TYR A 380 -9.68 4.55 1.29
N ASN A 381 -9.85 3.39 1.92
CA ASN A 381 -9.67 2.11 1.22
C ASN A 381 -10.64 1.89 0.05
N SER A 382 -11.71 2.70 -0.07
CA SER A 382 -12.61 2.68 -1.23
C SER A 382 -11.88 2.98 -2.55
N VAL A 383 -10.71 3.63 -2.53
CA VAL A 383 -9.91 3.93 -3.74
C VAL A 383 -9.44 2.66 -4.43
N TYR A 384 -9.09 1.61 -3.66
CA TYR A 384 -8.63 0.31 -4.17
C TYR A 384 -9.75 -0.54 -4.74
N ASP A 385 -10.97 -0.36 -4.25
CA ASP A 385 -12.12 -1.14 -4.68
C ASP A 385 -12.99 -0.36 -5.67
N LYS A 386 -13.66 0.70 -5.21
CA LYS A 386 -14.51 1.56 -6.05
C LYS A 386 -13.68 2.28 -7.13
N GLY A 387 -12.47 2.79 -6.77
CA GLY A 387 -11.56 3.43 -7.71
C GLY A 387 -11.10 2.50 -8.83
N ALA A 388 -10.73 1.24 -8.51
CA ALA A 388 -10.37 0.24 -9.52
C ALA A 388 -11.54 -0.11 -10.43
N MET A 389 -12.78 -0.16 -9.91
CA MET A 389 -13.96 -0.41 -10.74
C MET A 389 -14.31 0.77 -11.65
N ILE A 390 -14.06 2.00 -11.20
CA ILE A 390 -14.14 3.20 -12.06
C ILE A 390 -13.10 3.08 -13.19
N ALA A 391 -11.86 2.71 -12.89
CA ALA A 391 -10.80 2.53 -13.89
C ALA A 391 -11.13 1.42 -14.89
N MET A 392 -11.71 0.29 -14.44
CA MET A 392 -12.21 -0.77 -15.33
C MET A 392 -13.31 -0.26 -16.25
N CYS A 393 -14.29 0.46 -15.72
CA CYS A 393 -15.37 1.02 -16.53
C CYS A 393 -14.85 2.03 -17.55
N LEU A 394 -13.87 2.85 -17.18
CA LEU A 394 -13.21 3.79 -18.08
C LEU A 394 -12.46 3.06 -19.19
N ASP A 395 -11.68 2.00 -18.87
CA ASP A 395 -10.98 1.19 -19.87
C ASP A 395 -11.95 0.54 -20.86
N LEU A 396 -13.06 -0.02 -20.37
CA LEU A 396 -14.11 -0.60 -21.23
C LEU A 396 -14.81 0.45 -22.07
N GLN A 397 -15.11 1.64 -21.51
CA GLN A 397 -15.73 2.75 -22.26
C GLN A 397 -14.83 3.18 -23.43
N LEU A 398 -13.54 3.43 -23.19
CA LEU A 398 -12.56 3.76 -24.22
C LEU A 398 -12.50 2.69 -25.32
N ARG A 399 -12.50 1.42 -24.94
CA ARG A 399 -12.49 0.29 -25.90
C ARG A 399 -13.78 0.17 -26.69
N VAL A 400 -14.92 0.39 -26.07
CA VAL A 400 -16.22 0.34 -26.76
C VAL A 400 -16.26 1.44 -27.83
N GLU A 401 -15.92 2.66 -27.49
CA GLU A 401 -16.00 3.82 -28.40
C GLU A 401 -14.93 3.76 -29.51
N SER A 402 -13.74 3.29 -29.20
CA SER A 402 -12.67 3.09 -30.18
C SER A 402 -12.74 1.78 -30.96
N GLN A 403 -13.77 0.93 -30.74
CA GLN A 403 -13.88 -0.42 -31.30
C GLN A 403 -12.65 -1.30 -30.96
N GLY A 404 -12.16 -1.18 -29.73
CA GLY A 404 -11.04 -1.95 -29.19
C GLY A 404 -9.64 -1.42 -29.56
N GLN A 405 -9.54 -0.27 -30.20
CA GLN A 405 -8.24 0.30 -30.62
C GLN A 405 -7.50 1.00 -29.47
N HIS A 406 -8.23 1.66 -28.58
CA HIS A 406 -7.69 2.40 -27.44
C HIS A 406 -8.26 1.89 -26.13
N GLY A 407 -7.44 1.92 -25.09
CA GLY A 407 -7.81 1.61 -23.72
C GLY A 407 -7.12 2.54 -22.74
N LEU A 408 -7.22 2.19 -21.47
CA LEU A 408 -6.69 3.00 -20.37
C LEU A 408 -5.18 3.27 -20.50
N LEU A 409 -4.39 2.28 -20.95
CA LEU A 409 -2.94 2.46 -21.15
C LEU A 409 -2.63 3.57 -22.18
N ASP A 410 -3.41 3.66 -23.24
CA ASP A 410 -3.20 4.69 -24.28
C ASP A 410 -3.46 6.08 -23.70
N MET A 411 -4.50 6.22 -22.86
CA MET A 411 -4.81 7.46 -22.15
C MET A 411 -3.71 7.81 -21.13
N MET A 412 -3.21 6.84 -20.38
CA MET A 412 -2.11 7.07 -19.43
C MET A 412 -0.81 7.46 -20.15
N ASN A 413 -0.51 6.86 -21.30
CA ASN A 413 0.64 7.25 -22.13
C ASN A 413 0.50 8.68 -22.64
N ASP A 414 -0.69 9.13 -23.06
CA ASP A 414 -0.94 10.52 -23.46
C ASP A 414 -0.73 11.48 -22.29
N LEU A 415 -1.26 11.16 -21.12
CA LEU A 415 -1.02 11.92 -19.89
C LEU A 415 0.49 12.01 -19.58
N GLY A 416 1.21 10.89 -19.66
CA GLY A 416 2.66 10.84 -19.39
C GLY A 416 3.51 11.65 -20.38
N GLN A 417 3.04 11.81 -21.62
CA GLN A 417 3.70 12.68 -22.61
C GLN A 417 3.52 14.17 -22.31
N HIS A 418 2.41 14.55 -21.67
CA HIS A 418 2.08 15.96 -21.38
C HIS A 418 2.41 16.36 -19.95
N PHE A 419 2.20 15.47 -19.00
CA PHE A 419 2.35 15.69 -17.56
C PHE A 419 3.33 14.67 -16.96
N GLY A 420 4.46 14.44 -17.64
CA GLY A 420 5.50 13.54 -17.17
C GLY A 420 6.25 14.07 -15.93
N PRO A 421 7.32 13.39 -15.48
CA PRO A 421 7.91 13.60 -14.15
C PRO A 421 8.44 15.02 -13.87
N ASP A 422 8.65 15.84 -14.90
CA ASP A 422 9.14 17.22 -14.77
C ASP A 422 8.03 18.28 -14.78
N THR A 423 6.76 17.88 -14.83
CA THR A 423 5.60 18.79 -14.88
C THR A 423 4.42 18.17 -14.15
N PHE A 424 3.31 18.88 -14.08
CA PHE A 424 2.10 18.45 -13.36
C PHE A 424 0.84 18.90 -14.09
N PHE A 425 -0.28 18.29 -13.78
CA PHE A 425 -1.59 18.81 -14.18
C PHE A 425 -2.23 19.63 -13.03
N VAL A 426 -3.13 20.52 -13.40
CA VAL A 426 -4.00 21.24 -12.45
C VAL A 426 -5.24 20.37 -12.21
N ASP A 427 -5.55 20.07 -10.96
CA ASP A 427 -6.65 19.18 -10.55
C ASP A 427 -7.96 19.47 -11.31
N ASP A 428 -8.43 20.70 -11.25
CA ASP A 428 -9.71 21.12 -11.87
C ASP A 428 -9.69 21.07 -13.40
N ALA A 429 -8.52 20.95 -14.03
CA ALA A 429 -8.37 20.94 -15.49
C ALA A 429 -8.28 19.53 -16.09
N LEU A 430 -8.02 18.50 -15.28
CA LEU A 430 -7.74 17.15 -15.78
C LEU A 430 -8.89 16.56 -16.60
N PHE A 431 -10.12 16.62 -16.10
CA PHE A 431 -11.26 16.04 -16.80
C PHE A 431 -11.57 16.77 -18.12
N GLY A 432 -11.45 18.11 -18.14
CA GLY A 432 -11.57 18.89 -19.37
C GLY A 432 -10.50 18.51 -20.39
N TYR A 433 -9.24 18.39 -19.94
CA TYR A 433 -8.13 17.96 -20.80
C TYR A 433 -8.38 16.58 -21.44
N LEU A 434 -8.83 15.58 -20.64
CA LEU A 434 -9.12 14.24 -21.12
C LEU A 434 -10.32 14.22 -22.08
N SER A 435 -11.39 14.95 -21.76
CA SER A 435 -12.61 15.02 -22.58
C SER A 435 -12.41 15.71 -23.93
N GLU A 436 -11.45 16.65 -24.03
CA GLU A 436 -11.10 17.30 -25.29
C GLU A 436 -10.26 16.44 -26.22
N ARG A 437 -9.47 15.52 -25.68
CA ARG A 437 -8.48 14.73 -26.44
C ARG A 437 -8.95 13.34 -26.79
N TRP A 438 -9.84 12.78 -25.98
CA TRP A 438 -10.29 11.40 -26.09
C TRP A 438 -11.73 11.34 -26.60
N GLU A 439 -12.26 10.15 -26.69
CA GLU A 439 -13.54 9.83 -27.30
C GLU A 439 -14.73 10.62 -26.66
N SER A 440 -15.77 10.81 -27.42
CA SER A 440 -16.99 11.50 -26.95
C SER A 440 -17.62 10.76 -25.77
N GLY A 441 -18.06 11.51 -24.75
CA GLY A 441 -18.77 10.95 -23.59
C GLY A 441 -17.91 10.83 -22.33
N LEU A 442 -16.62 11.12 -22.37
CA LEU A 442 -15.80 11.12 -21.16
C LEU A 442 -16.19 12.22 -20.16
N ASP A 443 -16.64 13.35 -20.64
CA ASP A 443 -17.20 14.43 -19.80
C ASP A 443 -18.40 13.95 -19.00
N GLU A 444 -19.34 13.21 -19.62
CA GLU A 444 -20.47 12.61 -18.91
C GLU A 444 -20.01 11.49 -17.96
N PHE A 445 -19.02 10.70 -18.37
CA PHE A 445 -18.46 9.63 -17.54
C PHE A 445 -17.88 10.21 -16.23
N PHE A 446 -16.98 11.19 -16.32
CA PHE A 446 -16.38 11.81 -15.14
C PHE A 446 -17.40 12.52 -14.27
N ALA A 447 -18.32 13.32 -14.86
CA ALA A 447 -19.36 14.02 -14.13
C ALA A 447 -20.31 13.09 -13.35
N ARG A 448 -20.58 11.88 -13.88
CA ARG A 448 -21.50 10.94 -13.23
C ARG A 448 -20.84 10.01 -12.22
N TYR A 449 -19.65 9.51 -12.53
CA TYR A 449 -19.07 8.36 -11.82
C TYR A 449 -17.83 8.71 -10.99
N VAL A 450 -17.22 9.86 -11.20
CA VAL A 450 -16.04 10.32 -10.45
C VAL A 450 -16.33 11.58 -9.64
N GLU A 451 -16.87 12.63 -10.28
CA GLU A 451 -17.34 13.85 -9.61
C GLU A 451 -18.75 13.69 -9.01
N GLY A 452 -19.53 12.78 -9.56
CA GLY A 452 -20.80 12.31 -9.02
C GLY A 452 -20.67 10.93 -8.39
N ALA A 453 -21.77 10.46 -7.81
CA ALA A 453 -21.87 9.14 -7.17
C ALA A 453 -22.95 8.28 -7.84
N ALA A 454 -23.12 8.39 -9.16
CA ALA A 454 -24.03 7.51 -9.88
C ALA A 454 -23.50 6.06 -9.88
N PRO A 455 -24.38 5.03 -9.78
CA PRO A 455 -23.96 3.65 -9.92
C PRO A 455 -23.21 3.41 -11.23
N LEU A 456 -22.10 2.68 -11.18
CA LEU A 456 -21.29 2.35 -12.35
C LEU A 456 -22.10 1.61 -13.41
N PRO A 457 -21.87 1.86 -14.72
CA PRO A 457 -22.65 1.25 -15.82
C PRO A 457 -22.18 -0.18 -16.13
N LEU A 458 -21.99 -1.02 -15.09
CA LEU A 458 -21.37 -2.35 -15.18
C LEU A 458 -22.09 -3.24 -16.18
N GLN A 459 -23.42 -3.38 -16.07
CA GLN A 459 -24.20 -4.27 -16.93
C GLN A 459 -24.03 -3.91 -18.41
N GLY A 460 -24.06 -2.62 -18.73
CA GLY A 460 -23.96 -2.16 -20.12
C GLY A 460 -22.57 -2.36 -20.70
N LEU A 461 -21.51 -2.00 -19.98
CA LEU A 461 -20.13 -2.10 -20.44
C LEU A 461 -19.66 -3.56 -20.53
N LEU A 462 -19.94 -4.37 -19.51
CA LEU A 462 -19.58 -5.79 -19.49
C LEU A 462 -20.28 -6.57 -20.59
N ALA A 463 -21.56 -6.27 -20.88
CA ALA A 463 -22.27 -6.89 -21.99
C ALA A 463 -21.62 -6.62 -23.35
N GLN A 464 -21.02 -5.42 -23.58
CA GLN A 464 -20.26 -5.13 -24.80
C GLN A 464 -19.02 -6.04 -24.96
N ALA A 465 -18.45 -6.51 -23.83
CA ALA A 465 -17.35 -7.48 -23.83
C ALA A 465 -17.83 -8.94 -23.80
N GLY A 466 -19.14 -9.18 -23.93
CA GLY A 466 -19.74 -10.52 -23.85
C GLY A 466 -19.63 -11.16 -22.47
N ILE A 467 -19.82 -10.33 -21.42
CA ILE A 467 -19.88 -10.76 -20.02
C ILE A 467 -21.26 -10.41 -19.46
N LEU A 468 -21.92 -11.40 -18.90
CA LEU A 468 -23.17 -11.24 -18.16
C LEU A 468 -22.84 -10.78 -16.74
N TYR A 469 -23.56 -9.78 -16.27
CA TYR A 469 -23.44 -9.28 -14.90
C TYR A 469 -24.80 -9.31 -14.21
N GLU A 470 -24.83 -9.88 -13.02
CA GLU A 470 -25.98 -9.90 -12.13
C GLU A 470 -25.60 -9.25 -10.80
N GLU A 471 -26.29 -8.19 -10.41
CA GLU A 471 -26.03 -7.48 -9.15
C GLU A 471 -26.25 -8.39 -7.94
N ALA A 472 -27.30 -9.21 -7.95
CA ALA A 472 -27.58 -10.16 -6.88
C ALA A 472 -28.34 -11.38 -7.40
N ARG A 473 -27.98 -12.57 -6.88
CA ARG A 473 -28.67 -13.84 -7.15
C ARG A 473 -28.85 -14.60 -5.84
N ALA A 474 -30.09 -14.92 -5.51
CA ALA A 474 -30.39 -15.83 -4.40
C ALA A 474 -30.28 -17.28 -4.86
N VAL A 475 -29.51 -18.07 -4.12
CA VAL A 475 -29.34 -19.51 -4.36
C VAL A 475 -29.57 -20.26 -3.05
N ASP A 476 -30.41 -21.28 -3.08
CA ASP A 476 -30.56 -22.19 -1.94
C ASP A 476 -29.35 -23.10 -1.83
N GLN A 477 -28.59 -22.98 -0.73
CA GLN A 477 -27.44 -23.84 -0.49
C GLN A 477 -27.49 -24.50 0.89
N VAL A 478 -26.76 -25.61 1.03
CA VAL A 478 -26.55 -26.29 2.30
C VAL A 478 -25.18 -25.83 2.87
N GLY A 479 -25.16 -25.45 4.14
CA GLY A 479 -23.91 -25.04 4.77
C GLY A 479 -24.12 -24.52 6.19
N PHE A 480 -23.04 -24.08 6.79
CA PHE A 480 -23.05 -23.53 8.15
C PHE A 480 -23.41 -22.03 8.21
N GLY A 481 -23.55 -21.37 7.06
CA GLY A 481 -23.70 -19.91 6.96
C GLY A 481 -22.37 -19.23 6.74
N GLU A 482 -22.35 -17.93 6.96
CA GLU A 482 -21.11 -17.14 6.98
C GLU A 482 -20.42 -17.37 8.33
N LEU A 483 -19.29 -18.11 8.29
CA LEU A 483 -18.54 -18.44 9.50
C LEU A 483 -17.40 -17.44 9.68
N GLY A 484 -17.47 -16.64 10.72
CA GLY A 484 -16.32 -15.87 11.21
C GLY A 484 -15.30 -16.81 11.88
N ILE A 485 -14.33 -17.32 11.11
CA ILE A 485 -13.30 -18.24 11.62
C ILE A 485 -11.98 -17.50 11.73
N SER A 486 -11.28 -17.66 12.84
CA SER A 486 -9.91 -17.22 13.07
C SER A 486 -9.05 -18.37 13.58
N TYR A 487 -7.74 -18.14 13.68
CA TYR A 487 -6.76 -19.14 14.12
C TYR A 487 -6.11 -18.71 15.43
N ASP A 488 -6.13 -19.59 16.41
CA ASP A 488 -5.44 -19.41 17.69
C ASP A 488 -4.04 -20.01 17.59
N THR A 489 -3.03 -19.15 17.51
CA THR A 489 -1.63 -19.56 17.34
C THR A 489 -1.04 -20.25 18.56
N GLU A 490 -1.55 -19.97 19.78
CA GLU A 490 -1.07 -20.64 21.00
C GLU A 490 -1.58 -22.08 21.12
N GLN A 491 -2.81 -22.32 20.63
CA GLN A 491 -3.45 -23.63 20.71
C GLN A 491 -3.40 -24.39 19.38
N GLU A 492 -2.94 -23.75 18.33
CA GLU A 492 -2.91 -24.28 16.94
C GLU A 492 -4.29 -24.77 16.46
N LEU A 493 -5.36 -24.02 16.80
CA LEU A 493 -6.75 -24.39 16.51
C LEU A 493 -7.51 -23.26 15.81
N LEU A 494 -8.36 -23.66 14.87
CA LEU A 494 -9.37 -22.77 14.28
C LEU A 494 -10.51 -22.53 15.29
N PHE A 495 -11.01 -21.31 15.38
CA PHE A 495 -12.15 -21.00 16.24
C PHE A 495 -13.15 -20.06 15.57
N LEU A 496 -14.41 -20.21 15.94
CA LEU A 496 -15.47 -19.31 15.54
C LEU A 496 -15.42 -18.06 16.43
N TYR A 497 -15.14 -16.88 15.86
CA TYR A 497 -15.13 -15.62 16.62
C TYR A 497 -16.47 -14.87 16.55
N ASP A 498 -17.29 -15.16 15.52
CA ASP A 498 -18.57 -14.52 15.30
C ASP A 498 -19.63 -15.58 14.95
N GLU A 499 -20.84 -15.41 15.50
CA GLU A 499 -22.02 -16.24 15.24
C GLU A 499 -23.09 -15.50 14.42
N GLU A 500 -22.86 -14.25 14.04
CA GLU A 500 -23.71 -13.55 13.09
C GLU A 500 -23.58 -14.21 11.69
N GLY A 501 -24.68 -14.47 11.03
CA GLY A 501 -24.69 -15.12 9.72
C GLY A 501 -24.67 -16.66 9.74
N LEU A 502 -24.77 -17.31 10.91
CA LEU A 502 -24.95 -18.76 10.97
C LEU A 502 -26.21 -19.22 10.22
N SER A 503 -26.12 -20.35 9.53
CA SER A 503 -27.30 -20.97 8.91
C SER A 503 -28.25 -21.51 9.98
N PRO A 504 -29.56 -21.69 9.67
CA PRO A 504 -30.50 -22.32 10.58
C PRO A 504 -30.04 -23.71 11.08
N MET A 505 -29.32 -24.46 10.23
CA MET A 505 -28.73 -25.74 10.62
C MET A 505 -27.65 -25.55 11.69
N ALA A 506 -26.74 -24.58 11.52
CA ALA A 506 -25.65 -24.33 12.47
C ALA A 506 -26.19 -23.87 13.82
N GLU A 507 -27.20 -22.99 13.83
CA GLU A 507 -27.91 -22.56 15.02
C GLU A 507 -28.60 -23.72 15.75
N GLU A 508 -29.35 -24.57 15.01
CA GLU A 508 -29.99 -25.76 15.58
C GLU A 508 -29.00 -26.78 16.15
N MET A 509 -27.81 -26.90 15.53
CA MET A 509 -26.72 -27.71 16.06
C MET A 509 -26.12 -27.09 17.32
N GLY A 510 -26.36 -25.81 17.57
CA GLY A 510 -25.87 -25.06 18.70
C GLY A 510 -24.39 -24.76 18.60
N LEU A 511 -23.93 -24.37 17.43
CA LEU A 511 -22.61 -23.76 17.21
C LEU A 511 -22.61 -22.37 17.84
N LEU A 512 -21.52 -21.99 18.52
CA LEU A 512 -21.44 -20.73 19.26
C LEU A 512 -20.07 -20.07 19.06
N SER A 513 -20.03 -18.75 19.17
CA SER A 513 -18.78 -18.01 19.24
C SER A 513 -17.87 -18.55 20.35
N GLY A 514 -16.57 -18.62 20.11
CA GLY A 514 -15.57 -19.22 20.98
C GLY A 514 -15.39 -20.74 20.83
N ASP A 515 -16.21 -21.42 20.05
CA ASP A 515 -16.00 -22.86 19.77
C ASP A 515 -14.72 -23.07 18.94
N ARG A 516 -13.82 -23.93 19.41
CA ARG A 516 -12.65 -24.40 18.66
C ARG A 516 -13.09 -25.55 17.74
N LEU A 517 -12.86 -25.44 16.45
CA LEU A 517 -13.29 -26.42 15.46
C LEU A 517 -12.27 -27.56 15.37
N LEU A 518 -12.68 -28.79 15.62
CA LEU A 518 -11.78 -29.95 15.64
C LEU A 518 -11.98 -30.91 14.46
N GLU A 519 -13.22 -31.27 14.16
CA GLU A 519 -13.51 -32.28 13.13
C GLU A 519 -14.84 -31.94 12.45
N LEU A 520 -14.89 -32.03 11.11
CA LEU A 520 -16.12 -31.99 10.32
C LEU A 520 -16.30 -33.32 9.61
N GLN A 521 -17.46 -34.01 9.82
CA GLN A 521 -17.75 -35.32 9.26
C GLN A 521 -16.65 -36.37 9.53
N GLY A 522 -15.88 -36.21 10.63
CA GLY A 522 -14.79 -37.10 11.01
C GLY A 522 -13.42 -36.73 10.38
N ALA A 523 -13.37 -35.72 9.54
CA ALA A 523 -12.10 -35.18 9.03
C ALA A 523 -11.59 -34.10 9.99
N GLU A 524 -10.30 -34.13 10.33
CA GLU A 524 -9.65 -33.19 11.24
C GLU A 524 -9.48 -31.82 10.56
N LEU A 525 -9.89 -30.77 11.25
CA LEU A 525 -9.79 -29.37 10.81
C LEU A 525 -8.49 -28.75 11.33
N THR A 526 -7.55 -28.49 10.42
CA THR A 526 -6.34 -27.71 10.65
C THR A 526 -6.35 -26.46 9.77
N ILE A 527 -5.39 -25.55 9.97
CA ILE A 527 -5.28 -24.37 9.13
C ILE A 527 -5.08 -24.74 7.65
N GLU A 528 -4.36 -25.84 7.36
CA GLU A 528 -4.10 -26.31 6.00
C GLU A 528 -5.29 -27.06 5.38
N SER A 529 -6.03 -27.82 6.19
CA SER A 529 -7.06 -28.74 5.68
C SER A 529 -8.48 -28.15 5.67
N ALA A 530 -8.75 -27.14 6.47
CA ALA A 530 -10.11 -26.66 6.72
C ALA A 530 -10.80 -26.19 5.45
N ARG A 531 -10.12 -25.44 4.60
CA ARG A 531 -10.66 -24.92 3.33
C ARG A 531 -11.19 -26.05 2.44
N ASP A 532 -10.40 -27.09 2.25
CA ASP A 532 -10.73 -28.21 1.37
C ASP A 532 -11.86 -29.06 1.96
N ILE A 533 -11.83 -29.25 3.29
CA ILE A 533 -12.86 -30.01 3.99
C ILE A 533 -14.21 -29.29 3.94
N PHE A 534 -14.25 -27.98 4.19
CA PHE A 534 -15.48 -27.19 4.08
C PHE A 534 -15.97 -27.14 2.63
N SER A 535 -15.09 -26.94 1.65
CA SER A 535 -15.45 -26.94 0.22
C SER A 535 -16.05 -28.26 -0.21
N SER A 536 -15.44 -29.39 0.17
CA SER A 536 -15.98 -30.72 -0.10
C SER A 536 -17.33 -30.95 0.59
N PHE A 537 -17.45 -30.50 1.85
CA PHE A 537 -18.71 -30.59 2.58
C PHE A 537 -19.84 -29.83 1.87
N TYR A 538 -19.61 -28.62 1.42
CA TYR A 538 -20.59 -27.81 0.70
C TYR A 538 -20.98 -28.41 -0.67
N ALA A 539 -20.00 -28.97 -1.38
CA ALA A 539 -20.24 -29.61 -2.68
C ALA A 539 -21.04 -30.90 -2.58
N ASP A 540 -20.78 -31.72 -1.58
CA ASP A 540 -21.26 -33.11 -1.50
C ASP A 540 -22.53 -33.27 -0.65
N THR A 541 -22.79 -32.38 0.32
CA THR A 541 -23.89 -32.49 1.27
C THR A 541 -25.22 -32.08 0.62
N ARG A 542 -26.26 -32.86 0.88
CA ARG A 542 -27.63 -32.62 0.37
C ARG A 542 -28.60 -32.38 1.54
N PRO A 543 -29.71 -31.65 1.33
CA PRO A 543 -30.73 -31.48 2.34
C PRO A 543 -31.20 -32.81 2.91
N GLY A 544 -31.23 -32.94 4.25
CA GLY A 544 -31.60 -34.17 4.97
C GLY A 544 -30.43 -35.05 5.39
N ASP A 545 -29.23 -34.82 4.87
CA ASP A 545 -28.02 -35.55 5.29
C ASP A 545 -27.67 -35.28 6.74
N LYS A 546 -27.05 -36.25 7.39
CA LYS A 546 -26.57 -36.09 8.78
C LYS A 546 -25.30 -35.29 8.77
N VAL A 547 -25.26 -34.24 9.61
CA VAL A 547 -24.09 -33.38 9.81
C VAL A 547 -23.56 -33.57 11.23
N GLU A 548 -22.24 -33.75 11.33
CA GLU A 548 -21.54 -33.88 12.59
C GLU A 548 -20.31 -32.94 12.59
N LEU A 549 -20.28 -32.01 13.55
CA LEU A 549 -19.16 -31.12 13.80
C LEU A 549 -18.67 -31.35 15.24
N VAL A 550 -17.38 -31.54 15.40
CA VAL A 550 -16.77 -31.69 16.72
C VAL A 550 -16.05 -30.41 17.10
N VAL A 551 -16.42 -29.86 18.24
CA VAL A 551 -15.83 -28.62 18.75
C VAL A 551 -15.24 -28.83 20.15
N LEU A 552 -14.28 -27.97 20.50
CA LEU A 552 -13.81 -27.82 21.87
C LEU A 552 -14.41 -26.52 22.41
N ARG A 553 -15.26 -26.63 23.44
CA ARG A 553 -15.99 -25.49 24.04
C ARG A 553 -15.58 -25.27 25.45
N GLU A 554 -15.31 -24.02 25.81
CA GLU A 554 -15.04 -23.64 27.18
C GLU A 554 -16.32 -23.57 28.01
N LYS A 555 -16.29 -24.17 29.19
CA LYS A 555 -17.36 -24.06 30.17
C LYS A 555 -16.79 -23.95 31.57
N LYS A 556 -16.96 -22.78 32.22
CA LYS A 556 -16.48 -22.49 33.57
C LYS A 556 -14.95 -22.71 33.73
N GLY A 557 -14.17 -22.18 32.80
CA GLY A 557 -12.71 -22.29 32.79
C GLY A 557 -12.17 -23.69 32.42
N LYS A 558 -13.00 -24.57 31.82
CA LYS A 558 -12.58 -25.91 31.39
C LYS A 558 -13.02 -26.17 29.97
N TRP A 559 -12.08 -26.56 29.13
CA TRP A 559 -12.32 -27.00 27.79
C TRP A 559 -12.91 -28.41 27.73
N LYS A 560 -13.97 -28.59 26.95
CA LYS A 560 -14.65 -29.88 26.78
C LYS A 560 -14.94 -30.12 25.28
N LYS A 561 -14.53 -31.30 24.80
CA LYS A 561 -14.90 -31.78 23.48
C LYS A 561 -16.41 -32.01 23.44
N LYS A 562 -17.08 -31.43 22.45
CA LYS A 562 -18.51 -31.53 22.25
C LYS A 562 -18.79 -31.91 20.77
N LYS A 563 -19.67 -32.86 20.58
CA LYS A 563 -20.12 -33.32 19.28
C LYS A 563 -21.46 -32.66 18.98
N LEU A 564 -21.48 -31.76 18.02
CA LEU A 564 -22.68 -31.11 17.51
C LEU A 564 -23.22 -31.94 16.36
N LYS A 565 -24.53 -32.18 16.35
CA LYS A 565 -25.20 -33.02 15.35
C LYS A 565 -26.43 -32.30 14.84
N GLY A 566 -26.64 -32.38 13.53
CA GLY A 566 -27.80 -31.80 12.86
C GLY A 566 -28.19 -32.59 11.61
N LYS A 567 -29.16 -32.04 10.91
CA LYS A 567 -29.51 -32.45 9.54
C LYS A 567 -29.29 -31.26 8.63
N ALA A 568 -28.67 -31.52 7.51
CA ALA A 568 -28.47 -30.52 6.47
C ALA A 568 -29.82 -29.94 6.01
N SER A 569 -29.93 -28.64 6.03
CA SER A 569 -31.07 -27.90 5.46
C SER A 569 -30.57 -26.85 4.49
N SER A 570 -31.30 -26.60 3.44
CA SER A 570 -31.02 -25.49 2.55
C SER A 570 -31.53 -24.18 3.15
N TYR A 571 -30.81 -23.12 2.87
CA TYR A 571 -31.17 -21.74 3.23
C TYR A 571 -30.78 -20.82 2.06
N PRO A 572 -31.50 -19.72 1.82
CA PRO A 572 -31.16 -18.80 0.76
C PRO A 572 -29.87 -18.02 1.11
N VAL A 573 -28.90 -18.04 0.19
CA VAL A 573 -27.70 -17.20 0.22
C VAL A 573 -27.77 -16.27 -0.97
N THR A 574 -27.56 -14.98 -0.72
CA THR A 574 -27.50 -13.99 -1.79
C THR A 574 -26.05 -13.75 -2.18
N TYR A 575 -25.69 -14.21 -3.36
CA TYR A 575 -24.43 -13.85 -3.99
C TYR A 575 -24.57 -12.51 -4.68
N ARG A 576 -23.62 -11.61 -4.46
CA ARG A 576 -23.59 -10.28 -5.06
C ARG A 576 -22.51 -10.18 -6.12
N HIS A 577 -22.75 -9.32 -7.11
CA HIS A 577 -21.81 -8.99 -8.18
C HIS A 577 -21.27 -10.23 -8.90
N ILE A 578 -22.17 -10.98 -9.54
CA ILE A 578 -21.81 -12.20 -10.26
C ILE A 578 -21.54 -11.87 -11.71
N MET A 579 -20.38 -12.30 -12.21
CA MET A 579 -20.00 -12.19 -13.62
C MET A 579 -19.81 -13.56 -14.24
N SER A 580 -20.20 -13.69 -15.52
CA SER A 580 -19.96 -14.91 -16.29
C SER A 580 -19.83 -14.60 -17.78
N VAL A 581 -19.09 -15.46 -18.49
CA VAL A 581 -18.98 -15.33 -19.95
C VAL A 581 -20.33 -15.62 -20.59
N ASP A 582 -20.78 -14.73 -21.48
CA ASP A 582 -21.95 -15.01 -22.31
C ASP A 582 -21.59 -16.02 -23.40
N GLY A 583 -22.16 -17.23 -23.30
CA GLY A 583 -21.97 -18.27 -24.30
C GLY A 583 -22.58 -17.94 -25.66
N ALA A 584 -23.45 -16.92 -25.74
CA ALA A 584 -24.08 -16.43 -26.96
C ALA A 584 -23.43 -15.14 -27.50
N ALA A 585 -22.29 -14.71 -26.92
CA ALA A 585 -21.57 -13.50 -27.35
C ALA A 585 -21.26 -13.55 -28.86
N ASP A 586 -21.49 -12.41 -29.52
CA ASP A 586 -21.20 -12.27 -30.94
C ASP A 586 -19.70 -11.99 -31.21
N ALA A 587 -19.34 -11.92 -32.49
CA ALA A 587 -17.94 -11.73 -32.87
C ALA A 587 -17.38 -10.37 -32.44
N GLN A 588 -18.20 -9.32 -32.36
CA GLN A 588 -17.77 -7.98 -31.91
C GLN A 588 -17.51 -7.97 -30.41
N GLN A 589 -18.39 -8.57 -29.63
CA GLN A 589 -18.24 -8.72 -28.17
C GLN A 589 -16.98 -9.53 -27.83
N ILE A 590 -16.76 -10.66 -28.55
CA ILE A 590 -15.55 -11.47 -28.37
C ILE A 590 -14.29 -10.68 -28.74
N GLN A 591 -14.32 -9.89 -29.82
CA GLN A 591 -13.19 -9.06 -30.23
C GLN A 591 -12.89 -7.98 -29.20
N LEU A 592 -13.91 -7.32 -28.64
CA LEU A 592 -13.75 -6.32 -27.60
C LEU A 592 -13.11 -6.93 -26.36
N ARG A 593 -13.63 -8.07 -25.89
CA ARG A 593 -13.05 -8.82 -24.77
C ARG A 593 -11.58 -9.17 -25.03
N ARG A 594 -11.25 -9.65 -26.24
CA ARG A 594 -9.86 -9.94 -26.63
C ARG A 594 -8.97 -8.68 -26.59
N SER A 595 -9.46 -7.54 -27.02
CA SER A 595 -8.70 -6.29 -26.91
C SER A 595 -8.45 -5.89 -25.45
N TRP A 596 -9.39 -6.23 -24.56
CA TRP A 596 -9.31 -5.92 -23.15
C TRP A 596 -8.30 -6.81 -22.41
N ILE A 597 -8.38 -8.13 -22.59
CA ILE A 597 -7.60 -9.09 -21.78
C ILE A 597 -6.56 -9.90 -22.60
N ASN A 598 -6.40 -9.59 -23.89
CA ASN A 598 -5.40 -10.19 -24.78
C ASN A 598 -5.56 -11.72 -25.01
N GLN A 599 -6.80 -12.27 -24.93
CA GLN A 599 -7.11 -13.69 -25.13
C GLN A 599 -7.80 -13.98 -26.46
#